data_4a7014f3f190c8ae9a9784fdc622c826
#
_entry.id   4a7014f3f190c8ae9a9784fdc622c826
#
_cell.length_a   1.000
_cell.length_b   1.000
_cell.length_c   1.000
_cell.angle_alpha   90.00
_cell.angle_beta   90.00
_cell.angle_gamma   90.00
#
_symmetry.space_group_name_H-M   'P 1'
#
loop_
_entity.id
_entity.type
_entity.pdbx_description
1 polymer ?
#
loop_
_entity_poly.entity_id
_entity_poly.type
_entity_poly.pdbx_seq_one_letter_code
_entity_poly.pdbx_strand_id
1 'polypeptide(L)'
;MSKRQFGLIYISSYQARLFIVDLKKLSIIEQLSSAQFVQGGKKFEVYENELPRLTDALIGFKRKIAEYGIDNYKVYGNRQLLDKISARYLADQIKVRTGLEIEWLNGAQIAYYKIIAGMALPQFSELTDDEFTYLLSMGSAMLNLTLFKGQHYLSTWNFALGPEEIEEMAAMTRDTPSDPIDIIGDYISRKLVSFKTIEKPTGKARIIIQHVSGRGEQSLRPQEKARVIDLKQFAGVYSDFREAPDQYLMEKYELDTDSLARMKPTIVLINQLVKIIKPHMMTLTQSSAITGLMIQEAARLKYRPDEYSTIVLTATKNIARRYESGGKHSNLSNKFALHIFDRLAHAGMVDRRDRQLLEIAARLHDIGNFVNFHNHYEHAAYIVGANQIIGLSDRENEMLLSILKHQDITNLNADEREYRHLDPALQVRVAKLAAILRLANSLDASRKQKISKIVVSIKDEQMLITVTSKRDLTLERWVFEKNVNLAEAVFGMKIAMKQKRGK
;
A
#
# COMPACT_ATOMS: atom_id res chain seq x y z
N MET A 1 9.98 32.48 10.94
CA MET A 1 9.06 31.32 11.09
C MET A 1 9.62 30.08 10.41
N SER A 2 9.58 28.94 11.06
CA SER A 2 10.35 27.77 10.59
C SER A 2 9.67 27.13 9.37
N LYS A 3 10.29 27.22 8.18
CA LYS A 3 9.88 26.51 6.95
C LYS A 3 9.76 24.98 7.11
N ARG A 4 10.00 24.43 8.33
CA ARG A 4 10.07 22.99 8.64
C ARG A 4 8.79 22.45 9.28
N GLN A 5 7.89 23.33 9.71
CA GLN A 5 6.63 22.95 10.33
C GLN A 5 5.61 22.60 9.25
N PHE A 6 4.83 21.58 9.51
CA PHE A 6 3.81 21.06 8.61
C PHE A 6 2.55 20.70 9.38
N GLY A 7 1.39 21.01 8.82
CA GLY A 7 0.10 20.62 9.36
C GLY A 7 -0.36 19.30 8.73
N LEU A 8 -0.55 18.26 9.53
CA LEU A 8 -1.07 16.99 9.06
C LEU A 8 -2.41 16.72 9.74
N ILE A 9 -3.51 16.74 8.97
CA ILE A 9 -4.84 16.34 9.46
C ILE A 9 -5.09 14.90 9.01
N TYR A 10 -5.52 14.03 9.92
CA TYR A 10 -5.86 12.65 9.64
C TYR A 10 -7.25 12.30 10.13
N ILE A 11 -8.12 11.88 9.22
CA ILE A 11 -9.50 11.47 9.50
C ILE A 11 -9.53 9.94 9.53
N SER A 12 -9.74 9.37 10.70
CA SER A 12 -9.91 7.93 10.91
C SER A 12 -11.39 7.57 10.99
N SER A 13 -11.72 6.29 11.15
CA SER A 13 -13.09 5.82 11.44
C SER A 13 -13.66 6.32 12.76
N TYR A 14 -12.80 6.76 13.69
CA TYR A 14 -13.21 7.13 15.04
C TYR A 14 -13.22 8.64 15.31
N GLN A 15 -12.30 9.38 14.69
CA GLN A 15 -12.10 10.81 14.94
C GLN A 15 -11.20 11.47 13.91
N ALA A 16 -11.26 12.77 13.81
CA ALA A 16 -10.28 13.59 13.12
C ALA A 16 -9.20 14.08 14.10
N ARG A 17 -7.94 14.09 13.66
CA ARG A 17 -6.80 14.58 14.44
C ARG A 17 -5.95 15.53 13.62
N LEU A 18 -5.50 16.61 14.26
CA LEU A 18 -4.48 17.51 13.73
C LEU A 18 -3.15 17.22 14.42
N PHE A 19 -2.09 17.16 13.64
CA PHE A 19 -0.71 17.10 14.11
C PHE A 19 0.06 18.27 13.52
N ILE A 20 0.60 19.12 14.39
CA ILE A 20 1.62 20.10 14.02
C ILE A 20 2.97 19.42 14.21
N VAL A 21 3.73 19.28 13.14
CA VAL A 21 4.94 18.45 13.13
C VAL A 21 6.16 19.22 12.64
N ASP A 22 7.34 18.89 13.15
CA ASP A 22 8.64 19.25 12.57
C ASP A 22 9.10 18.10 11.67
N LEU A 23 9.02 18.31 10.36
CA LEU A 23 9.37 17.28 9.37
C LEU A 23 10.87 16.93 9.34
N LYS A 24 11.75 17.84 9.77
CA LYS A 24 13.18 17.54 9.82
C LYS A 24 13.53 16.62 11.00
N LYS A 25 12.89 16.89 12.16
CA LYS A 25 13.09 16.10 13.37
C LYS A 25 12.19 14.87 13.45
N LEU A 26 11.15 14.78 12.60
CA LEU A 26 10.06 13.81 12.67
C LEU A 26 9.41 13.77 14.06
N SER A 27 9.18 14.95 14.66
CA SER A 27 8.57 15.09 15.97
C SER A 27 7.24 15.82 15.89
N ILE A 28 6.29 15.39 16.71
CA ILE A 28 5.00 16.06 16.90
C ILE A 28 5.22 17.20 17.89
N ILE A 29 4.87 18.42 17.48
CA ILE A 29 4.93 19.64 18.31
C ILE A 29 3.64 19.78 19.10
N GLU A 30 2.49 19.61 18.43
CA GLU A 30 1.16 19.67 19.04
C GLU A 30 0.23 18.67 18.36
N GLN A 31 -0.68 18.10 19.15
CA GLN A 31 -1.75 17.23 18.65
C GLN A 31 -3.09 17.70 19.21
N LEU A 32 -4.07 17.84 18.32
CA LEU A 32 -5.47 18.10 18.66
C LEU A 32 -6.35 16.98 18.10
N SER A 33 -7.43 16.66 18.81
CA SER A 33 -8.39 15.63 18.39
C SER A 33 -9.81 16.20 18.40
N SER A 34 -10.64 15.80 17.43
CA SER A 34 -12.08 16.03 17.51
C SER A 34 -12.71 15.16 18.60
N ALA A 35 -13.98 15.40 18.91
CA ALA A 35 -14.79 14.41 19.58
C ALA A 35 -14.80 13.10 18.77
N GLN A 36 -15.01 11.97 19.46
CA GLN A 36 -15.15 10.69 18.78
C GLN A 36 -16.48 10.64 18.03
N PHE A 37 -16.46 10.01 16.87
CA PHE A 37 -17.65 9.72 16.10
C PHE A 37 -18.48 8.67 16.83
N VAL A 38 -19.79 8.87 16.89
CA VAL A 38 -20.71 7.91 17.51
C VAL A 38 -20.77 6.65 16.62
N GLN A 39 -20.48 5.51 17.21
CA GLN A 39 -20.61 4.23 16.54
C GLN A 39 -22.07 3.75 16.65
N GLY A 40 -22.77 3.66 15.53
CA GLY A 40 -24.13 3.12 15.46
C GLY A 40 -24.67 3.29 14.04
N GLY A 41 -24.98 2.19 13.36
CA GLY A 41 -25.52 2.21 12.01
C GLY A 41 -24.57 1.67 10.93
N LYS A 42 -24.99 1.71 9.68
CA LYS A 42 -24.17 1.30 8.54
C LYS A 42 -22.97 2.23 8.41
N LYS A 43 -21.84 1.70 7.97
CA LYS A 43 -20.52 2.39 7.92
C LYS A 43 -20.53 3.81 7.32
N PHE A 44 -21.45 4.11 6.39
CA PHE A 44 -21.58 5.44 5.79
C PHE A 44 -22.42 6.40 6.63
N GLU A 45 -23.46 5.90 7.32
CA GLU A 45 -24.35 6.72 8.16
C GLU A 45 -23.61 7.43 9.30
N VAL A 46 -22.50 6.84 9.79
CA VAL A 46 -21.64 7.45 10.81
C VAL A 46 -21.06 8.77 10.33
N TYR A 47 -20.53 8.82 9.11
CA TYR A 47 -19.98 10.05 8.57
C TYR A 47 -21.05 11.09 8.23
N GLU A 48 -22.20 10.64 7.73
CA GLU A 48 -23.29 11.53 7.37
C GLU A 48 -23.88 12.23 8.61
N ASN A 49 -24.14 11.48 9.68
CA ASN A 49 -24.65 12.02 10.94
C ASN A 49 -23.64 12.88 11.70
N GLU A 50 -22.35 12.58 11.59
CA GLU A 50 -21.26 13.29 12.27
C GLU A 50 -20.65 14.42 11.43
N LEU A 51 -21.12 14.64 10.20
CA LEU A 51 -20.55 15.64 9.29
C LEU A 51 -20.50 17.06 9.86
N PRO A 52 -21.53 17.57 10.58
CA PRO A 52 -21.44 18.90 11.20
C PRO A 52 -20.30 19.00 12.20
N ARG A 53 -20.17 18.02 13.11
CA ARG A 53 -19.10 17.97 14.12
C ARG A 53 -17.73 17.83 13.50
N LEU A 54 -17.60 16.99 12.47
CA LEU A 54 -16.36 16.83 11.70
C LEU A 54 -15.97 18.14 11.04
N THR A 55 -16.92 18.83 10.43
CA THR A 55 -16.69 20.13 9.74
C THR A 55 -16.22 21.20 10.72
N ASP A 56 -16.87 21.31 11.89
CA ASP A 56 -16.49 22.26 12.94
C ASP A 56 -15.07 22.00 13.46
N ALA A 57 -14.74 20.72 13.68
CA ALA A 57 -13.39 20.33 14.08
C ALA A 57 -12.35 20.69 13.01
N LEU A 58 -12.64 20.43 11.72
CA LEU A 58 -11.75 20.76 10.62
C LEU A 58 -11.54 22.27 10.45
N ILE A 59 -12.57 23.09 10.67
CA ILE A 59 -12.47 24.54 10.70
C ILE A 59 -11.56 24.99 11.86
N GLY A 60 -11.73 24.38 13.04
CA GLY A 60 -10.87 24.62 14.20
C GLY A 60 -9.40 24.25 13.91
N PHE A 61 -9.15 23.11 13.27
CA PHE A 61 -7.82 22.69 12.87
C PHE A 61 -7.18 23.65 11.86
N LYS A 62 -7.96 24.14 10.89
CA LYS A 62 -7.46 25.13 9.92
C LYS A 62 -7.05 26.44 10.59
N ARG A 63 -7.84 26.92 11.59
CA ARG A 63 -7.48 28.10 12.39
C ARG A 63 -6.18 27.84 13.16
N LYS A 64 -6.05 26.68 13.78
CA LYS A 64 -4.84 26.31 14.53
C LYS A 64 -3.59 26.26 13.65
N ILE A 65 -3.68 25.71 12.45
CA ILE A 65 -2.60 25.74 11.44
C ILE A 65 -2.20 27.18 11.11
N ALA A 66 -3.18 28.08 10.94
CA ALA A 66 -2.94 29.49 10.67
C ALA A 66 -2.29 30.22 11.86
N GLU A 67 -2.66 29.90 13.11
CA GLU A 67 -2.01 30.44 14.34
C GLU A 67 -0.51 30.10 14.40
N TYR A 68 -0.12 28.91 13.89
CA TYR A 68 1.28 28.52 13.77
C TYR A 68 2.00 29.17 12.58
N GLY A 69 1.26 29.90 11.71
CA GLY A 69 1.81 30.49 10.48
C GLY A 69 2.30 29.42 9.49
N ILE A 70 1.61 28.30 9.41
CA ILE A 70 1.97 27.18 8.54
C ILE A 70 1.19 27.26 7.23
N ASP A 71 1.90 27.37 6.11
CA ASP A 71 1.29 27.39 4.77
C ASP A 71 1.17 25.98 4.16
N ASN A 72 2.03 25.06 4.58
CA ASN A 72 2.06 23.70 4.06
C ASN A 72 1.33 22.74 4.99
N TYR A 73 0.19 22.25 4.52
CA TYR A 73 -0.56 21.21 5.24
C TYR A 73 -1.23 20.24 4.26
N LYS A 74 -1.62 19.07 4.76
CA LYS A 74 -2.42 18.08 4.05
C LYS A 74 -3.47 17.45 4.94
N VAL A 75 -4.58 17.07 4.30
CA VAL A 75 -5.67 16.33 4.95
C VAL A 75 -5.74 14.94 4.33
N TYR A 76 -5.52 13.93 5.15
CA TYR A 76 -5.63 12.53 4.79
C TYR A 76 -6.85 11.90 5.44
N GLY A 77 -7.54 11.04 4.71
CA GLY A 77 -8.68 10.27 5.23
C GLY A 77 -8.48 8.76 5.04
N ASN A 78 -8.83 7.97 6.04
CA ASN A 78 -8.86 6.53 5.91
C ASN A 78 -10.15 6.09 5.21
N ARG A 79 -10.03 5.54 4.00
CA ARG A 79 -11.17 5.11 3.18
C ARG A 79 -11.61 3.66 3.43
N GLN A 80 -10.93 2.90 4.29
CA GLN A 80 -11.21 1.45 4.45
C GLN A 80 -12.67 1.13 4.82
N LEU A 81 -13.37 2.08 5.47
CA LEU A 81 -14.77 1.93 5.85
C LEU A 81 -15.76 2.61 4.90
N LEU A 82 -15.27 3.25 3.82
CA LEU A 82 -16.08 3.95 2.83
C LEU A 82 -15.94 3.29 1.46
N ASP A 83 -17.05 3.15 0.73
CA ASP A 83 -16.98 2.89 -0.70
C ASP A 83 -16.46 4.13 -1.46
N LYS A 84 -16.11 3.93 -2.74
CA LYS A 84 -15.52 5.02 -3.55
C LYS A 84 -16.46 6.20 -3.76
N ILE A 85 -17.77 5.95 -3.87
CA ILE A 85 -18.78 6.98 -4.15
C ILE A 85 -19.01 7.80 -2.89
N SER A 86 -19.23 7.13 -1.76
CA SER A 86 -19.42 7.76 -0.45
C SER A 86 -18.22 8.63 -0.04
N ALA A 87 -17.00 8.14 -0.30
CA ALA A 87 -15.79 8.93 -0.06
C ALA A 87 -15.73 10.22 -0.90
N ARG A 88 -16.20 10.17 -2.16
CA ARG A 88 -16.27 11.37 -3.03
C ARG A 88 -17.31 12.36 -2.52
N TYR A 89 -18.51 11.90 -2.13
CA TYR A 89 -19.55 12.77 -1.59
C TYR A 89 -19.08 13.47 -0.32
N LEU A 90 -18.46 12.71 0.59
CA LEU A 90 -17.93 13.28 1.84
C LEU A 90 -16.80 14.30 1.57
N ALA A 91 -15.89 14.01 0.64
CA ALA A 91 -14.83 14.93 0.26
C ALA A 91 -15.38 16.24 -0.33
N ASP A 92 -16.39 16.15 -1.20
CA ASP A 92 -17.05 17.32 -1.79
C ASP A 92 -17.73 18.19 -0.72
N GLN A 93 -18.51 17.57 0.16
CA GLN A 93 -19.19 18.29 1.24
C GLN A 93 -18.20 18.97 2.19
N ILE A 94 -17.10 18.32 2.55
CA ILE A 94 -16.06 18.91 3.38
C ILE A 94 -15.37 20.08 2.65
N LYS A 95 -15.06 19.91 1.36
CA LYS A 95 -14.46 20.96 0.54
C LYS A 95 -15.35 22.20 0.48
N VAL A 96 -16.65 22.04 0.21
CA VAL A 96 -17.62 23.13 0.15
C VAL A 96 -17.72 23.88 1.48
N ARG A 97 -17.73 23.16 2.61
CA ARG A 97 -17.94 23.77 3.95
C ARG A 97 -16.66 24.34 4.56
N THR A 98 -15.50 23.77 4.27
CA THR A 98 -14.24 24.13 4.96
C THR A 98 -13.16 24.66 4.02
N GLY A 99 -13.29 24.44 2.72
CA GLY A 99 -12.25 24.68 1.71
C GLY A 99 -11.07 23.71 1.80
N LEU A 100 -11.17 22.61 2.57
CA LEU A 100 -10.13 21.60 2.69
C LEU A 100 -10.32 20.48 1.67
N GLU A 101 -9.23 20.06 1.04
CA GLU A 101 -9.21 18.91 0.12
C GLU A 101 -8.66 17.67 0.84
N ILE A 102 -9.39 16.57 0.77
CA ILE A 102 -9.02 15.31 1.43
C ILE A 102 -8.40 14.37 0.41
N GLU A 103 -7.23 13.84 0.75
CA GLU A 103 -6.62 12.71 0.07
C GLU A 103 -7.04 11.41 0.79
N TRP A 104 -7.95 10.66 0.16
CA TRP A 104 -8.40 9.38 0.70
C TRP A 104 -7.38 8.28 0.46
N LEU A 105 -6.93 7.68 1.54
CA LEU A 105 -5.97 6.57 1.55
C LEU A 105 -6.71 5.23 1.56
N ASN A 106 -6.37 4.36 0.64
CA ASN A 106 -6.82 2.97 0.64
C ASN A 106 -5.98 2.09 1.58
N GLY A 107 -6.38 0.82 1.75
CA GLY A 107 -5.68 -0.12 2.63
C GLY A 107 -4.22 -0.36 2.25
N ALA A 108 -3.89 -0.39 0.94
CA ALA A 108 -2.54 -0.60 0.46
C ALA A 108 -1.60 0.58 0.77
N GLN A 109 -2.11 1.80 0.66
CA GLN A 109 -1.37 3.01 1.04
C GLN A 109 -1.16 3.08 2.56
N ILE A 110 -2.20 2.79 3.35
CA ILE A 110 -2.09 2.76 4.82
C ILE A 110 -1.07 1.70 5.26
N ALA A 111 -1.10 0.50 4.65
CA ALA A 111 -0.11 -0.53 4.92
C ALA A 111 1.32 -0.06 4.60
N TYR A 112 1.51 0.62 3.47
CA TYR A 112 2.81 1.20 3.11
C TYR A 112 3.31 2.20 4.15
N TYR A 113 2.46 3.15 4.59
CA TYR A 113 2.86 4.12 5.61
C TYR A 113 3.19 3.47 6.96
N LYS A 114 2.47 2.41 7.34
CA LYS A 114 2.77 1.62 8.53
C LYS A 114 4.11 0.89 8.40
N ILE A 115 4.41 0.33 7.22
CA ILE A 115 5.67 -0.37 6.95
C ILE A 115 6.86 0.59 7.08
N ILE A 116 6.82 1.73 6.41
CA ILE A 116 7.93 2.70 6.49
C ILE A 116 8.10 3.28 7.91
N ALA A 117 7.01 3.45 8.64
CA ALA A 117 7.06 3.84 10.05
C ALA A 117 7.73 2.77 10.92
N GLY A 118 7.47 1.49 10.64
CA GLY A 118 8.12 0.37 11.33
C GLY A 118 9.62 0.28 11.00
N MET A 119 9.97 0.42 9.72
CA MET A 119 11.36 0.40 9.29
C MET A 119 12.19 1.58 9.81
N ALA A 120 11.56 2.70 10.13
CA ALA A 120 12.22 3.87 10.71
C ALA A 120 12.49 3.73 12.21
N LEU A 121 12.06 2.65 12.86
CA LEU A 121 12.34 2.41 14.28
C LEU A 121 13.81 2.06 14.48
N PRO A 122 14.45 2.55 15.58
CA PRO A 122 15.84 2.20 15.88
C PRO A 122 16.07 0.68 15.94
N GLN A 123 15.13 -0.07 16.50
CA GLN A 123 15.20 -1.53 16.60
C GLN A 123 15.23 -2.24 15.25
N PHE A 124 14.74 -1.58 14.20
CA PHE A 124 14.76 -2.14 12.84
C PHE A 124 16.17 -2.13 12.26
N SER A 125 16.99 -1.14 12.58
CA SER A 125 18.40 -1.08 12.15
C SER A 125 19.30 -2.13 12.81
N GLU A 126 18.86 -2.70 13.95
CA GLU A 126 19.56 -3.75 14.69
C GLU A 126 19.25 -5.17 14.18
N LEU A 127 18.37 -5.32 13.19
CA LEU A 127 17.95 -6.62 12.66
C LEU A 127 19.10 -7.26 11.85
N THR A 128 19.33 -8.54 12.09
CA THR A 128 20.34 -9.35 11.42
C THR A 128 19.71 -10.21 10.31
N ASP A 129 20.48 -10.56 9.30
CA ASP A 129 19.97 -11.30 8.11
C ASP A 129 19.58 -12.75 8.39
N ASP A 130 19.88 -13.28 9.57
CA ASP A 130 19.48 -14.62 10.03
C ASP A 130 18.12 -14.64 10.77
N GLU A 131 17.54 -13.46 11.01
CA GLU A 131 16.31 -13.30 11.76
C GLU A 131 15.13 -12.85 10.90
N PHE A 132 13.96 -13.41 11.16
CA PHE A 132 12.69 -12.99 10.58
C PHE A 132 11.95 -12.03 11.51
N THR A 133 11.47 -10.92 10.98
CA THR A 133 10.69 -9.94 11.74
C THR A 133 9.29 -9.83 11.15
N TYR A 134 8.30 -10.04 11.99
CA TYR A 134 6.89 -9.83 11.68
C TYR A 134 6.45 -8.47 12.23
N LEU A 135 6.18 -7.52 11.35
CA LEU A 135 5.58 -6.24 11.71
C LEU A 135 4.07 -6.38 11.69
N LEU A 136 3.46 -6.36 12.85
CA LEU A 136 2.04 -6.49 13.07
C LEU A 136 1.42 -5.11 13.25
N SER A 137 0.46 -4.77 12.40
CA SER A 137 -0.28 -3.51 12.46
C SER A 137 -1.77 -3.79 12.41
N MET A 138 -2.49 -3.37 13.44
CA MET A 138 -3.94 -3.48 13.49
C MET A 138 -4.59 -2.13 13.20
N GLY A 139 -5.67 -2.15 12.40
CA GLY A 139 -6.65 -1.09 12.27
C GLY A 139 -8.00 -1.61 12.75
N SER A 140 -9.04 -0.80 12.72
CA SER A 140 -10.39 -1.20 13.14
C SER A 140 -10.91 -2.44 12.41
N ALA A 141 -10.75 -2.50 11.09
CA ALA A 141 -11.27 -3.58 10.24
C ALA A 141 -10.20 -4.53 9.69
N MET A 142 -8.92 -4.18 9.75
CA MET A 142 -7.86 -4.88 9.04
C MET A 142 -6.64 -5.13 9.91
N LEU A 143 -6.11 -6.36 9.81
CA LEU A 143 -4.81 -6.76 10.27
C LEU A 143 -3.82 -6.74 9.09
N ASN A 144 -2.73 -6.00 9.22
CA ASN A 144 -1.60 -6.07 8.30
C ASN A 144 -0.44 -6.80 8.97
N LEU A 145 0.06 -7.83 8.34
CA LEU A 145 1.22 -8.60 8.80
C LEU A 145 2.30 -8.54 7.73
N THR A 146 3.40 -7.86 8.02
CA THR A 146 4.52 -7.71 7.09
C THR A 146 5.71 -8.51 7.57
N LEU A 147 6.29 -9.31 6.67
CA LEU A 147 7.44 -10.14 6.94
C LEU A 147 8.70 -9.50 6.36
N PHE A 148 9.75 -9.47 7.19
CA PHE A 148 11.11 -9.09 6.80
C PHE A 148 12.08 -10.22 7.11
N LYS A 149 13.19 -10.26 6.37
CA LYS A 149 14.39 -11.01 6.71
C LYS A 149 15.53 -10.01 6.89
N GLY A 150 16.04 -9.89 8.12
CA GLY A 150 16.83 -8.73 8.46
C GLY A 150 16.07 -7.44 8.15
N GLN A 151 16.69 -6.53 7.44
CA GLN A 151 16.06 -5.26 6.99
C GLN A 151 15.34 -5.40 5.63
N HIS A 152 15.35 -6.58 5.00
CA HIS A 152 14.78 -6.78 3.68
C HIS A 152 13.30 -7.14 3.76
N TYR A 153 12.45 -6.32 3.12
CA TYR A 153 11.04 -6.60 2.94
C TYR A 153 10.83 -7.88 2.12
N LEU A 154 9.98 -8.79 2.60
CA LEU A 154 9.60 -10.01 1.89
C LEU A 154 8.16 -9.98 1.38
N SER A 155 7.20 -9.83 2.29
CA SER A 155 5.77 -9.90 1.94
C SER A 155 4.90 -9.13 2.92
N THR A 156 3.69 -8.78 2.48
CA THR A 156 2.64 -8.24 3.35
C THR A 156 1.34 -8.99 3.10
N TRP A 157 0.70 -9.37 4.20
CA TRP A 157 -0.60 -10.01 4.23
C TRP A 157 -1.60 -9.08 4.87
N ASN A 158 -2.74 -8.92 4.22
CA ASN A 158 -3.85 -8.11 4.69
C ASN A 158 -5.02 -9.03 4.98
N PHE A 159 -5.46 -9.05 6.24
CA PHE A 159 -6.58 -9.86 6.68
C PHE A 159 -7.72 -8.95 7.12
N ALA A 160 -8.95 -9.29 6.74
CA ALA A 160 -10.14 -8.71 7.34
C ALA A 160 -10.34 -9.33 8.75
N LEU A 161 -9.50 -8.90 9.69
CA LEU A 161 -9.39 -9.37 11.07
C LEU A 161 -9.10 -8.18 11.99
N GLY A 162 -9.91 -7.11 11.86
CA GLY A 162 -9.86 -6.02 12.84
C GLY A 162 -10.65 -6.35 14.11
N PRO A 163 -10.41 -5.61 15.21
CA PRO A 163 -11.20 -5.77 16.44
C PRO A 163 -12.71 -5.71 16.22
N GLU A 164 -13.18 -4.84 15.33
CA GLU A 164 -14.63 -4.71 15.02
C GLU A 164 -15.24 -6.01 14.47
N GLU A 165 -14.56 -6.68 13.52
CA GLU A 165 -15.07 -7.94 12.94
C GLU A 165 -15.06 -9.07 13.97
N ILE A 166 -14.05 -9.08 14.84
CA ILE A 166 -13.93 -10.08 15.90
C ILE A 166 -14.98 -9.81 17.00
N GLU A 167 -15.25 -8.54 17.31
CA GLU A 167 -16.29 -8.15 18.27
C GLU A 167 -17.70 -8.52 17.76
N GLU A 168 -18.01 -8.29 16.48
CA GLU A 168 -19.25 -8.71 15.85
C GLU A 168 -19.44 -10.23 15.98
N MET A 169 -18.39 -11.00 15.72
CA MET A 169 -18.44 -12.45 15.88
C MET A 169 -18.60 -12.87 17.36
N ALA A 170 -17.89 -12.20 18.27
CA ALA A 170 -18.01 -12.46 19.71
C ALA A 170 -19.44 -12.19 20.23
N ALA A 171 -20.11 -11.16 19.69
CA ALA A 171 -21.49 -10.87 20.03
C ALA A 171 -22.44 -12.00 19.61
N MET A 172 -22.20 -12.63 18.45
CA MET A 172 -23.01 -13.77 17.98
C MET A 172 -22.83 -15.04 18.83
N THR A 173 -21.74 -15.15 19.58
CA THR A 173 -21.40 -16.34 20.36
C THR A 173 -21.82 -16.25 21.84
N ARG A 174 -22.44 -15.15 22.28
CA ARG A 174 -22.81 -14.92 23.69
C ARG A 174 -23.76 -15.98 24.25
N ASP A 175 -24.64 -16.50 23.40
CA ASP A 175 -25.68 -17.48 23.79
C ASP A 175 -25.30 -18.92 23.44
N THR A 176 -24.02 -19.17 23.08
CA THR A 176 -23.56 -20.53 22.74
C THR A 176 -23.01 -21.24 23.98
N PRO A 177 -23.11 -22.57 24.08
CA PRO A 177 -22.57 -23.34 25.23
C PRO A 177 -21.03 -23.45 25.20
N SER A 178 -20.38 -23.05 24.10
CA SER A 178 -18.92 -23.12 23.94
C SER A 178 -18.25 -21.81 24.42
N ASP A 179 -17.00 -21.89 24.84
CA ASP A 179 -16.20 -20.71 25.22
C ASP A 179 -16.09 -19.76 24.02
N PRO A 180 -16.58 -18.52 24.09
CA PRO A 180 -16.47 -17.54 23.02
C PRO A 180 -15.03 -17.31 22.54
N ILE A 181 -14.04 -17.40 23.42
CA ILE A 181 -12.62 -17.22 23.09
C ILE A 181 -12.11 -18.34 22.19
N ASP A 182 -12.55 -19.58 22.41
CA ASP A 182 -12.16 -20.70 21.56
C ASP A 182 -12.77 -20.56 20.16
N ILE A 183 -14.05 -20.16 20.05
CA ILE A 183 -14.71 -19.89 18.76
C ILE A 183 -13.99 -18.75 18.00
N ILE A 184 -13.65 -17.68 18.69
CA ILE A 184 -12.86 -16.57 18.13
C ILE A 184 -11.50 -17.07 17.65
N GLY A 185 -10.84 -17.92 18.44
CA GLY A 185 -9.55 -18.53 18.11
C GLY A 185 -9.63 -19.38 16.84
N ASP A 186 -10.67 -20.16 16.66
CA ASP A 186 -10.93 -21.00 15.47
C ASP A 186 -11.18 -20.13 14.24
N TYR A 187 -12.00 -19.10 14.37
CA TYR A 187 -12.24 -18.13 13.30
C TYR A 187 -10.98 -17.46 12.81
N ILE A 188 -10.17 -16.93 13.73
CA ILE A 188 -8.86 -16.32 13.42
C ILE A 188 -7.96 -17.35 12.74
N SER A 189 -7.88 -18.57 13.27
CA SER A 189 -7.07 -19.65 12.72
C SER A 189 -7.45 -19.99 11.29
N ARG A 190 -8.76 -20.02 10.97
CA ARG A 190 -9.29 -20.21 9.63
C ARG A 190 -8.86 -19.08 8.67
N LYS A 191 -8.98 -17.83 9.08
CA LYS A 191 -8.56 -16.67 8.27
C LYS A 191 -7.06 -16.66 7.99
N LEU A 192 -6.25 -17.21 8.89
CA LEU A 192 -4.79 -17.29 8.77
C LEU A 192 -4.29 -18.56 8.05
N VAL A 193 -5.16 -19.43 7.54
CA VAL A 193 -4.76 -20.71 6.87
C VAL A 193 -3.78 -20.47 5.73
N SER A 194 -4.07 -19.52 4.84
CA SER A 194 -3.20 -19.21 3.70
C SER A 194 -1.81 -18.73 4.16
N PHE A 195 -1.77 -17.92 5.21
CA PHE A 195 -0.50 -17.47 5.80
C PHE A 195 0.32 -18.65 6.35
N LYS A 196 -0.32 -19.56 7.12
CA LYS A 196 0.34 -20.77 7.65
C LYS A 196 0.92 -21.67 6.56
N THR A 197 0.29 -21.70 5.38
CA THR A 197 0.67 -22.60 4.30
C THR A 197 1.80 -22.03 3.43
N ILE A 198 1.77 -20.74 3.15
CA ILE A 198 2.68 -20.09 2.18
C ILE A 198 3.95 -19.58 2.86
N GLU A 199 3.82 -18.97 4.05
CA GLU A 199 4.95 -18.37 4.76
C GLU A 199 5.40 -19.30 5.89
N LYS A 200 6.43 -20.09 5.64
CA LYS A 200 7.07 -20.97 6.65
C LYS A 200 8.54 -20.62 6.80
N PRO A 201 8.87 -19.43 7.34
CA PRO A 201 10.26 -19.11 7.60
C PRO A 201 10.82 -20.08 8.66
N THR A 202 11.96 -20.69 8.35
CA THR A 202 12.71 -21.53 9.28
C THR A 202 13.82 -20.69 9.89
N GLY A 203 13.75 -20.43 11.20
CA GLY A 203 14.74 -19.62 11.92
C GLY A 203 14.17 -18.83 13.09
N LYS A 204 15.00 -17.99 13.67
CA LYS A 204 14.57 -17.08 14.74
C LYS A 204 13.57 -16.07 14.21
N ALA A 205 12.49 -15.86 14.94
CA ALA A 205 11.46 -14.90 14.60
C ALA A 205 11.17 -13.95 15.76
N ARG A 206 10.90 -12.68 15.45
CA ARG A 206 10.37 -11.69 16.39
C ARG A 206 9.08 -11.07 15.84
N ILE A 207 8.28 -10.51 16.75
CA ILE A 207 7.11 -9.72 16.38
C ILE A 207 7.32 -8.29 16.87
N ILE A 208 7.10 -7.31 15.98
CA ILE A 208 6.97 -5.90 16.32
C ILE A 208 5.50 -5.52 16.15
N ILE A 209 4.86 -5.13 17.23
CA ILE A 209 3.46 -4.73 17.24
C ILE A 209 3.40 -3.20 17.18
N GLN A 210 2.84 -2.68 16.11
CA GLN A 210 2.57 -1.26 15.97
C GLN A 210 1.28 -0.88 16.69
N HIS A 211 1.20 0.38 17.01
CA HIS A 211 0.07 1.03 17.67
C HIS A 211 -1.29 0.42 17.33
N VAL A 212 -1.99 -0.02 18.34
CA VAL A 212 -3.38 -0.49 18.28
C VAL A 212 -4.28 0.69 18.62
N SER A 213 -5.11 1.13 17.68
CA SER A 213 -5.98 2.27 17.88
C SER A 213 -7.07 1.98 18.92
N GLY A 214 -7.20 2.79 19.98
CA GLY A 214 -8.25 2.68 20.99
C GLY A 214 -7.94 3.47 22.26
N ARG A 215 -8.95 3.69 23.11
CA ARG A 215 -8.78 4.39 24.40
C ARG A 215 -7.96 3.61 25.42
N GLY A 216 -7.94 2.28 25.32
CA GLY A 216 -7.16 1.39 26.21
C GLY A 216 -5.66 1.38 25.98
N GLU A 217 -5.17 2.28 25.13
CA GLU A 217 -3.76 2.40 24.77
C GLU A 217 -2.85 2.83 25.92
N GLN A 218 -3.42 3.38 27.00
CA GLN A 218 -2.61 3.92 28.11
C GLN A 218 -1.86 2.83 28.90
N SER A 219 -2.47 1.67 29.08
CA SER A 219 -1.84 0.57 29.81
C SER A 219 -0.81 -0.22 29.01
N LEU A 220 -0.90 -0.17 27.68
CA LEU A 220 0.12 -0.72 26.76
C LEU A 220 1.00 0.38 26.15
N ARG A 221 0.86 1.65 26.55
CA ARG A 221 1.71 2.74 26.07
C ARG A 221 3.15 2.47 26.44
N PRO A 222 4.02 2.21 25.48
CA PRO A 222 5.43 2.44 25.70
C PRO A 222 5.59 3.96 25.82
N GLN A 223 6.02 4.46 26.95
CA GLN A 223 6.49 5.82 27.08
C GLN A 223 7.59 6.02 26.02
N GLU A 224 7.33 6.80 24.97
CA GLU A 224 8.23 7.28 23.92
C GLU A 224 9.28 6.31 23.33
N LYS A 225 9.44 5.11 23.86
CA LYS A 225 10.40 4.08 23.44
C LYS A 225 9.68 2.75 23.22
N ALA A 226 10.10 2.02 22.19
CA ALA A 226 9.67 0.66 21.96
C ALA A 226 9.93 -0.21 23.23
N ARG A 227 8.90 -0.93 23.67
CA ARG A 227 8.96 -1.79 24.85
C ARG A 227 9.08 -3.25 24.41
N VAL A 228 10.13 -3.91 24.86
CA VAL A 228 10.25 -5.37 24.74
C VAL A 228 9.33 -6.03 25.77
N ILE A 229 8.55 -6.99 25.33
CA ILE A 229 7.67 -7.81 26.18
C ILE A 229 8.19 -9.23 26.12
N ASP A 230 8.44 -9.79 27.29
CA ASP A 230 8.73 -11.21 27.42
C ASP A 230 7.46 -12.03 27.10
N LEU A 231 7.64 -13.18 26.44
CA LEU A 231 6.55 -14.10 26.12
C LEU A 231 5.82 -14.63 27.36
N LYS A 232 6.52 -14.78 28.50
CA LYS A 232 5.91 -15.17 29.78
C LYS A 232 4.98 -14.05 30.29
N GLN A 233 5.40 -12.78 30.20
CA GLN A 233 4.56 -11.64 30.55
C GLN A 233 3.31 -11.60 29.67
N PHE A 234 3.48 -11.80 28.35
CA PHE A 234 2.34 -11.83 27.44
C PHE A 234 1.40 -13.01 27.74
N ALA A 235 1.91 -14.20 28.05
CA ALA A 235 1.10 -15.35 28.44
C ALA A 235 0.27 -15.06 29.70
N GLY A 236 0.83 -14.33 30.68
CA GLY A 236 0.09 -13.86 31.85
C GLY A 236 -1.05 -12.88 31.48
N VAL A 237 -0.78 -11.91 30.60
CA VAL A 237 -1.81 -11.01 30.08
C VAL A 237 -2.92 -11.79 29.38
N TYR A 238 -2.58 -12.74 28.51
CA TYR A 238 -3.56 -13.59 27.82
C TYR A 238 -4.42 -14.41 28.79
N SER A 239 -3.81 -15.02 29.84
CA SER A 239 -4.55 -15.75 30.86
C SER A 239 -5.53 -14.86 31.62
N ASP A 240 -5.10 -13.64 31.99
CA ASP A 240 -6.00 -12.68 32.63
C ASP A 240 -7.21 -12.35 31.73
N PHE A 241 -6.98 -12.01 30.48
CA PHE A 241 -8.08 -11.67 29.55
C PHE A 241 -8.99 -12.84 29.21
N ARG A 242 -8.54 -14.08 29.41
CA ARG A 242 -9.33 -15.30 29.24
C ARG A 242 -10.18 -15.62 30.48
N GLU A 243 -9.64 -15.47 31.68
CA GLU A 243 -10.19 -16.07 32.89
C GLU A 243 -10.73 -15.06 33.90
N ALA A 244 -10.21 -13.81 33.87
CA ALA A 244 -10.59 -12.82 34.87
C ALA A 244 -11.88 -12.08 34.52
N PRO A 245 -12.66 -11.66 35.56
CA PRO A 245 -13.84 -10.81 35.37
C PRO A 245 -13.50 -9.45 34.75
N ASP A 246 -14.44 -8.88 34.02
CA ASP A 246 -14.28 -7.60 33.33
C ASP A 246 -13.85 -6.46 34.25
N GLN A 247 -14.44 -6.39 35.45
CA GLN A 247 -14.08 -5.36 36.43
C GLN A 247 -12.60 -5.44 36.85
N TYR A 248 -12.07 -6.63 37.08
CA TYR A 248 -10.65 -6.85 37.41
C TYR A 248 -9.75 -6.38 36.26
N LEU A 249 -10.14 -6.70 35.01
CA LEU A 249 -9.38 -6.28 33.81
C LEU A 249 -9.39 -4.76 33.67
N MET A 250 -10.54 -4.12 33.88
CA MET A 250 -10.66 -2.66 33.81
C MET A 250 -9.78 -1.97 34.87
N GLU A 251 -9.75 -2.49 36.09
CA GLU A 251 -8.93 -1.94 37.19
C GLU A 251 -7.44 -2.19 36.96
N LYS A 252 -7.05 -3.44 36.65
CA LYS A 252 -5.65 -3.84 36.47
C LYS A 252 -4.97 -3.19 35.29
N TYR A 253 -5.69 -3.04 34.18
CA TYR A 253 -5.16 -2.51 32.92
C TYR A 253 -5.63 -1.09 32.61
N GLU A 254 -6.28 -0.41 33.58
CA GLU A 254 -6.78 0.96 33.45
C GLU A 254 -7.65 1.18 32.19
N LEU A 255 -8.59 0.25 31.95
CA LEU A 255 -9.43 0.23 30.77
C LEU A 255 -10.85 0.73 31.10
N ASP A 256 -11.44 1.48 30.17
CA ASP A 256 -12.88 1.66 30.13
C ASP A 256 -13.56 0.49 29.40
N THR A 257 -14.89 0.43 29.46
CA THR A 257 -15.71 -0.65 28.87
C THR A 257 -15.44 -0.81 27.35
N ASP A 258 -15.36 0.30 26.62
CA ASP A 258 -15.12 0.31 25.19
C ASP A 258 -13.72 -0.19 24.84
N SER A 259 -12.74 0.15 25.66
CA SER A 259 -11.35 -0.28 25.50
C SER A 259 -11.21 -1.77 25.80
N LEU A 260 -11.90 -2.27 26.83
CA LEU A 260 -11.90 -3.67 27.18
C LEU A 260 -12.52 -4.52 26.05
N ALA A 261 -13.66 -4.06 25.50
CA ALA A 261 -14.33 -4.75 24.39
C ALA A 261 -13.40 -4.93 23.18
N ARG A 262 -12.58 -3.92 22.86
CA ARG A 262 -11.58 -3.99 21.77
C ARG A 262 -10.33 -4.77 22.14
N MET A 263 -9.87 -4.69 23.39
CA MET A 263 -8.65 -5.35 23.82
C MET A 263 -8.80 -6.87 23.88
N LYS A 264 -9.92 -7.40 24.33
CA LYS A 264 -10.16 -8.85 24.38
C LYS A 264 -9.91 -9.54 23.03
N PRO A 265 -10.58 -9.17 21.92
CA PRO A 265 -10.34 -9.77 20.62
C PRO A 265 -8.91 -9.53 20.12
N THR A 266 -8.33 -8.37 20.42
CA THR A 266 -6.94 -8.04 20.06
C THR A 266 -5.94 -8.99 20.71
N ILE A 267 -6.07 -9.25 22.02
CA ILE A 267 -5.17 -10.16 22.76
C ILE A 267 -5.31 -11.59 22.24
N VAL A 268 -6.54 -12.04 21.94
CA VAL A 268 -6.78 -13.38 21.35
C VAL A 268 -6.10 -13.49 19.99
N LEU A 269 -6.24 -12.46 19.12
CA LEU A 269 -5.58 -12.43 17.82
C LEU A 269 -4.06 -12.49 17.93
N ILE A 270 -3.47 -11.68 18.80
CA ILE A 270 -2.02 -11.69 19.03
C ILE A 270 -1.57 -13.07 19.51
N ASN A 271 -2.32 -13.69 20.43
CA ASN A 271 -1.99 -15.02 20.94
C ASN A 271 -2.02 -16.10 19.83
N GLN A 272 -2.97 -16.05 18.92
CA GLN A 272 -3.00 -16.97 17.76
C GLN A 272 -1.79 -16.75 16.84
N LEU A 273 -1.40 -15.50 16.59
CA LEU A 273 -0.17 -15.21 15.83
C LEU A 273 1.10 -15.69 16.54
N VAL A 274 1.19 -15.52 17.87
CA VAL A 274 2.30 -16.04 18.68
C VAL A 274 2.39 -17.56 18.57
N LYS A 275 1.27 -18.28 18.65
CA LYS A 275 1.22 -19.75 18.46
C LYS A 275 1.70 -20.19 17.08
N ILE A 276 1.40 -19.42 16.03
CA ILE A 276 1.76 -19.72 14.62
C ILE A 276 3.24 -19.39 14.37
N ILE A 277 3.66 -18.19 14.75
CA ILE A 277 4.98 -17.62 14.42
C ILE A 277 6.06 -18.17 15.38
N LYS A 278 5.69 -18.46 16.63
CA LYS A 278 6.60 -18.87 17.72
C LYS A 278 7.79 -17.92 17.88
N PRO A 279 7.54 -16.62 18.07
CA PRO A 279 8.60 -15.64 18.18
C PRO A 279 9.41 -15.88 19.45
N HIS A 280 10.69 -15.50 19.44
CA HIS A 280 11.49 -15.50 20.66
C HIS A 280 11.37 -14.17 21.43
N MET A 281 10.91 -13.10 20.77
CA MET A 281 10.77 -11.77 21.33
C MET A 281 9.59 -11.03 20.73
N MET A 282 8.94 -10.20 21.52
CA MET A 282 7.89 -9.28 21.11
C MET A 282 8.27 -7.84 21.47
N THR A 283 7.96 -6.90 20.60
CA THR A 283 8.20 -5.47 20.86
C THR A 283 6.94 -4.68 20.57
N LEU A 284 6.51 -3.85 21.52
CA LEU A 284 5.44 -2.89 21.30
C LEU A 284 6.03 -1.54 20.90
N THR A 285 5.39 -0.85 19.95
CA THR A 285 5.83 0.45 19.47
C THR A 285 4.64 1.38 19.23
N GLN A 286 4.87 2.69 19.35
CA GLN A 286 3.89 3.71 19.01
C GLN A 286 3.92 4.13 17.54
N SER A 287 4.80 3.55 16.71
CA SER A 287 4.82 3.87 15.28
C SER A 287 3.48 3.57 14.62
N SER A 288 3.04 4.45 13.75
CA SER A 288 1.72 4.38 13.12
C SER A 288 1.76 4.89 11.68
N ALA A 289 0.64 4.82 10.97
CA ALA A 289 0.51 5.42 9.65
C ALA A 289 0.84 6.93 9.67
N ILE A 290 0.57 7.63 10.77
CA ILE A 290 0.91 9.07 10.92
C ILE A 290 2.42 9.28 10.83
N THR A 291 3.20 8.45 11.53
CA THR A 291 4.67 8.49 11.44
C THR A 291 5.14 8.25 9.99
N GLY A 292 4.53 7.29 9.30
CA GLY A 292 4.83 7.03 7.89
C GLY A 292 4.48 8.21 6.97
N LEU A 293 3.34 8.86 7.19
CA LEU A 293 2.95 10.06 6.46
C LEU A 293 3.93 11.21 6.71
N MET A 294 4.38 11.43 7.96
CA MET A 294 5.40 12.42 8.28
C MET A 294 6.71 12.16 7.53
N ILE A 295 7.16 10.92 7.48
CA ILE A 295 8.37 10.50 6.74
C ILE A 295 8.19 10.78 5.24
N GLN A 296 7.06 10.41 4.67
CA GLN A 296 6.78 10.62 3.24
C GLN A 296 6.70 12.12 2.89
N GLU A 297 6.05 12.95 3.72
CA GLU A 297 5.98 14.39 3.50
C GLU A 297 7.36 15.05 3.67
N ALA A 298 8.17 14.57 4.61
CA ALA A 298 9.55 15.02 4.76
C ALA A 298 10.41 14.73 3.52
N ALA A 299 10.24 13.55 2.92
CA ALA A 299 10.90 13.18 1.67
C ALA A 299 10.38 14.03 0.48
N ARG A 300 9.07 14.19 0.34
CA ARG A 300 8.43 15.00 -0.71
C ARG A 300 8.91 16.45 -0.69
N LEU A 301 9.06 17.03 0.50
CA LEU A 301 9.55 18.40 0.72
C LEU A 301 11.07 18.49 0.81
N LYS A 302 11.79 17.39 0.53
CA LYS A 302 13.26 17.30 0.50
C LYS A 302 13.96 17.64 1.83
N TYR A 303 13.28 17.43 2.96
CA TYR A 303 13.92 17.51 4.28
C TYR A 303 14.69 16.24 4.62
N ARG A 304 14.36 15.12 3.97
CA ARG A 304 15.01 13.80 4.09
C ARG A 304 15.09 13.12 2.73
N PRO A 305 16.03 12.18 2.53
CA PRO A 305 16.03 11.33 1.33
C PRO A 305 14.81 10.41 1.33
N ASP A 306 14.39 9.98 0.15
CA ASP A 306 13.35 8.96 -0.02
C ASP A 306 13.97 7.57 0.03
N GLU A 307 14.19 7.07 1.25
CA GLU A 307 14.83 5.77 1.51
C GLU A 307 13.90 4.58 1.27
N TYR A 308 12.57 4.82 1.24
CA TYR A 308 11.56 3.76 1.23
C TYR A 308 10.86 3.56 -0.11
N SER A 309 11.16 4.37 -1.12
CA SER A 309 10.56 4.29 -2.46
C SER A 309 10.77 2.94 -3.15
N THR A 310 11.82 2.21 -2.76
CA THR A 310 12.15 0.89 -3.32
C THR A 310 11.25 -0.24 -2.80
N ILE A 311 10.50 -0.03 -1.71
CA ILE A 311 9.63 -1.05 -1.09
C ILE A 311 8.55 -1.51 -2.06
N VAL A 312 7.91 -0.57 -2.76
CA VAL A 312 6.86 -0.86 -3.76
C VAL A 312 7.40 -1.78 -4.86
N LEU A 313 8.58 -1.48 -5.39
CA LEU A 313 9.23 -2.30 -6.42
C LEU A 313 9.67 -3.66 -5.87
N THR A 314 10.10 -3.73 -4.61
CA THR A 314 10.45 -4.99 -3.96
C THR A 314 9.19 -5.85 -3.77
N ALA A 315 8.07 -5.28 -3.34
CA ALA A 315 6.78 -5.94 -3.27
C ALA A 315 6.36 -6.48 -4.65
N THR A 316 6.49 -5.66 -5.70
CA THR A 316 6.21 -6.06 -7.08
C THR A 316 7.05 -7.28 -7.52
N LYS A 317 8.36 -7.25 -7.27
CA LYS A 317 9.27 -8.36 -7.58
C LYS A 317 8.90 -9.63 -6.83
N ASN A 318 8.47 -9.52 -5.58
CA ASN A 318 8.09 -10.67 -4.77
C ASN A 318 6.75 -11.26 -5.25
N ILE A 319 5.80 -10.44 -5.69
CA ILE A 319 4.58 -10.90 -6.35
C ILE A 319 4.94 -11.64 -7.64
N ALA A 320 5.76 -11.03 -8.52
CA ALA A 320 6.20 -11.69 -9.76
C ALA A 320 6.85 -13.06 -9.49
N ARG A 321 7.72 -13.16 -8.48
CA ARG A 321 8.38 -14.41 -8.11
C ARG A 321 7.40 -15.48 -7.60
N ARG A 322 6.39 -15.09 -6.80
CA ARG A 322 5.35 -16.01 -6.29
C ARG A 322 4.59 -16.71 -7.41
N TYR A 323 4.40 -16.04 -8.53
CA TYR A 323 3.71 -16.55 -9.71
C TYR A 323 4.70 -16.95 -10.83
N GLU A 324 5.92 -17.33 -10.46
CA GLU A 324 6.97 -17.81 -11.38
C GLU A 324 7.26 -16.86 -12.56
N SER A 325 6.95 -15.58 -12.39
CA SER A 325 7.24 -14.52 -13.35
C SER A 325 8.51 -13.77 -12.97
N GLY A 326 9.01 -12.88 -13.84
CA GLY A 326 10.20 -12.07 -13.56
C GLY A 326 11.51 -12.67 -14.11
N GLY A 327 11.43 -13.54 -15.11
CA GLY A 327 12.57 -14.12 -15.82
C GLY A 327 13.36 -13.11 -16.67
N LYS A 328 14.29 -13.62 -17.50
CA LYS A 328 15.17 -12.79 -18.35
C LYS A 328 14.37 -11.87 -19.29
N HIS A 329 13.27 -12.36 -19.86
CA HIS A 329 12.39 -11.61 -20.74
C HIS A 329 11.77 -10.39 -20.03
N SER A 330 11.11 -10.62 -18.90
CA SER A 330 10.48 -9.54 -18.12
C SER A 330 11.48 -8.47 -17.66
N ASN A 331 12.68 -8.88 -17.24
CA ASN A 331 13.74 -7.96 -16.86
C ASN A 331 14.24 -7.12 -18.05
N LEU A 332 14.35 -7.71 -19.23
CA LEU A 332 14.79 -7.02 -20.44
C LEU A 332 13.70 -6.08 -20.96
N SER A 333 12.45 -6.52 -21.02
CA SER A 333 11.29 -5.70 -21.39
C SER A 333 11.15 -4.50 -20.45
N ASN A 334 11.31 -4.70 -19.14
CA ASN A 334 11.35 -3.61 -18.17
C ASN A 334 12.46 -2.60 -18.46
N LYS A 335 13.70 -3.08 -18.70
CA LYS A 335 14.83 -2.22 -19.05
C LYS A 335 14.55 -1.39 -20.29
N PHE A 336 13.98 -1.99 -21.32
CA PHE A 336 13.66 -1.30 -22.57
C PHE A 336 12.50 -0.32 -22.39
N ALA A 337 11.44 -0.70 -21.67
CA ALA A 337 10.33 0.17 -21.38
C ALA A 337 10.77 1.46 -20.65
N LEU A 338 11.59 1.31 -19.63
CA LEU A 338 12.11 2.45 -18.87
C LEU A 338 13.02 3.34 -19.72
N HIS A 339 13.84 2.74 -20.61
CA HIS A 339 14.71 3.52 -21.51
C HIS A 339 13.90 4.36 -22.52
N ILE A 340 12.84 3.78 -23.09
CA ILE A 340 11.90 4.48 -23.99
C ILE A 340 11.17 5.59 -23.19
N PHE A 341 10.65 5.25 -22.00
CA PHE A 341 9.97 6.20 -21.14
C PHE A 341 10.85 7.40 -20.75
N ASP A 342 12.07 7.15 -20.31
CA ASP A 342 12.98 8.22 -19.86
C ASP A 342 13.29 9.19 -21.01
N ARG A 343 13.34 8.71 -22.25
CA ARG A 343 13.53 9.56 -23.42
C ARG A 343 12.28 10.39 -23.74
N LEU A 344 11.10 9.78 -23.67
CA LEU A 344 9.80 10.47 -23.86
C LEU A 344 9.56 11.50 -22.74
N ALA A 345 9.94 11.18 -21.51
CA ALA A 345 9.83 12.09 -20.37
C ALA A 345 10.78 13.31 -20.52
N HIS A 346 11.98 13.09 -21.08
CA HIS A 346 12.88 14.18 -21.39
C HIS A 346 12.31 15.11 -22.47
N ALA A 347 11.55 14.57 -23.42
CA ALA A 347 10.84 15.34 -24.44
C ALA A 347 9.50 15.95 -23.94
N GLY A 348 9.12 15.78 -22.68
CA GLY A 348 7.91 16.31 -22.09
C GLY A 348 6.61 15.57 -22.51
N MET A 349 6.72 14.39 -23.09
CA MET A 349 5.58 13.65 -23.66
C MET A 349 4.85 12.75 -22.66
N VAL A 350 5.48 12.42 -21.54
CA VAL A 350 4.93 11.61 -20.44
C VAL A 350 5.24 12.27 -19.08
N ASP A 351 4.38 12.05 -18.09
CA ASP A 351 4.62 12.54 -16.73
C ASP A 351 5.68 11.64 -16.04
N ARG A 352 6.75 12.24 -15.53
CA ARG A 352 7.82 11.52 -14.83
C ARG A 352 7.32 10.69 -13.65
N ARG A 353 6.19 11.08 -13.05
CA ARG A 353 5.55 10.32 -11.95
C ARG A 353 5.03 8.96 -12.39
N ASP A 354 4.75 8.75 -13.69
CA ASP A 354 4.28 7.48 -14.23
C ASP A 354 5.38 6.43 -14.40
N ARG A 355 6.64 6.80 -14.21
CA ARG A 355 7.78 5.89 -14.40
C ARG A 355 7.70 4.65 -13.52
N GLN A 356 7.35 4.82 -12.24
CA GLN A 356 7.22 3.71 -11.31
C GLN A 356 6.06 2.79 -11.70
N LEU A 357 4.93 3.36 -12.13
CA LEU A 357 3.78 2.58 -12.57
C LEU A 357 4.10 1.73 -13.80
N LEU A 358 4.82 2.31 -14.78
CA LEU A 358 5.32 1.55 -15.93
C LEU A 358 6.27 0.44 -15.51
N GLU A 359 7.19 0.69 -14.56
CA GLU A 359 8.12 -0.32 -14.05
C GLU A 359 7.37 -1.49 -13.39
N ILE A 360 6.33 -1.20 -12.61
CA ILE A 360 5.46 -2.21 -12.00
C ILE A 360 4.77 -3.04 -13.10
N ALA A 361 4.14 -2.37 -14.08
CA ALA A 361 3.47 -3.01 -15.19
C ALA A 361 4.43 -3.91 -15.99
N ALA A 362 5.62 -3.41 -16.32
CA ALA A 362 6.63 -4.15 -17.09
C ALA A 362 7.19 -5.37 -16.35
N ARG A 363 7.15 -5.38 -15.02
CA ARG A 363 7.55 -6.55 -14.22
C ARG A 363 6.45 -7.59 -14.09
N LEU A 364 5.18 -7.18 -14.22
CA LEU A 364 4.02 -8.04 -13.98
C LEU A 364 3.26 -8.43 -15.25
N HIS A 365 3.62 -7.91 -16.43
CA HIS A 365 2.85 -8.14 -17.65
C HIS A 365 2.70 -9.62 -18.03
N ASP A 366 3.69 -10.44 -17.69
CA ASP A 366 3.71 -11.89 -17.98
C ASP A 366 3.16 -12.77 -16.85
N ILE A 367 2.76 -12.19 -15.70
CA ILE A 367 2.33 -12.95 -14.52
C ILE A 367 1.12 -13.84 -14.79
N GLY A 368 0.30 -13.48 -15.76
CA GLY A 368 -0.87 -14.24 -16.16
C GLY A 368 -0.55 -15.58 -16.84
N ASN A 369 0.67 -15.77 -17.35
CA ASN A 369 1.13 -17.04 -17.89
C ASN A 369 1.09 -18.17 -16.86
N PHE A 370 1.12 -17.83 -15.57
CA PHE A 370 0.94 -18.79 -14.47
C PHE A 370 -0.41 -19.51 -14.53
N VAL A 371 -1.45 -18.84 -15.02
CA VAL A 371 -2.80 -19.41 -15.18
C VAL A 371 -2.93 -20.09 -16.54
N ASN A 372 -2.70 -19.32 -17.62
CA ASN A 372 -2.73 -19.82 -18.99
C ASN A 372 -2.02 -18.83 -19.92
N PHE A 373 -1.38 -19.34 -20.98
CA PHE A 373 -0.77 -18.51 -22.01
C PHE A 373 -1.82 -17.76 -22.84
N HIS A 374 -2.96 -18.42 -23.11
CA HIS A 374 -4.08 -17.76 -23.79
C HIS A 374 -4.72 -16.73 -22.87
N ASN A 375 -4.96 -15.52 -23.36
CA ASN A 375 -5.50 -14.40 -22.60
C ASN A 375 -4.70 -14.04 -21.32
N HIS A 376 -3.40 -14.29 -21.30
CA HIS A 376 -2.56 -14.07 -20.12
C HIS A 376 -2.60 -12.62 -19.62
N TYR A 377 -2.93 -11.65 -20.45
CA TYR A 377 -3.13 -10.24 -20.06
C TYR A 377 -4.31 -10.06 -19.10
N GLU A 378 -5.43 -10.72 -19.39
CA GLU A 378 -6.61 -10.73 -18.49
C GLU A 378 -6.26 -11.41 -17.16
N HIS A 379 -5.55 -12.53 -17.24
CA HIS A 379 -5.09 -13.25 -16.05
C HIS A 379 -4.10 -12.40 -15.23
N ALA A 380 -3.20 -11.65 -15.89
CA ALA A 380 -2.29 -10.73 -15.22
C ALA A 380 -3.04 -9.64 -14.45
N ALA A 381 -4.02 -9.00 -15.09
CA ALA A 381 -4.85 -8.00 -14.45
C ALA A 381 -5.66 -8.58 -13.27
N TYR A 382 -6.22 -9.79 -13.42
CA TYR A 382 -6.93 -10.47 -12.34
C TYR A 382 -6.03 -10.78 -11.14
N ILE A 383 -4.85 -11.38 -11.38
CA ILE A 383 -3.88 -11.69 -10.31
C ILE A 383 -3.46 -10.42 -9.58
N VAL A 384 -3.13 -9.36 -10.31
CA VAL A 384 -2.68 -8.09 -9.72
C VAL A 384 -3.82 -7.40 -8.98
N GLY A 385 -5.05 -7.45 -9.51
CA GLY A 385 -6.25 -6.93 -8.82
C GLY A 385 -6.53 -7.64 -7.50
N ALA A 386 -6.33 -8.98 -7.45
CA ALA A 386 -6.48 -9.78 -6.23
C ALA A 386 -5.30 -9.59 -5.24
N ASN A 387 -4.12 -9.17 -5.72
CA ASN A 387 -2.92 -8.93 -4.91
C ASN A 387 -2.55 -7.44 -4.95
N GLN A 388 -3.30 -6.60 -4.23
CA GLN A 388 -3.05 -5.15 -4.21
C GLN A 388 -1.59 -4.85 -3.88
N ILE A 389 -0.96 -4.04 -4.72
CA ILE A 389 0.43 -3.60 -4.51
C ILE A 389 0.46 -2.51 -3.45
N ILE A 390 1.24 -2.73 -2.39
CA ILE A 390 1.40 -1.76 -1.32
C ILE A 390 1.83 -0.40 -1.86
N GLY A 391 1.28 0.67 -1.31
CA GLY A 391 1.63 2.04 -1.67
C GLY A 391 0.88 2.62 -2.86
N LEU A 392 0.26 1.80 -3.71
CA LEU A 392 -0.53 2.32 -4.83
C LEU A 392 -1.91 2.83 -4.38
N SER A 393 -2.27 4.01 -4.87
CA SER A 393 -3.62 4.53 -4.75
C SER A 393 -4.62 3.75 -5.62
N ASP A 394 -5.92 3.91 -5.37
CA ASP A 394 -6.94 3.27 -6.22
C ASP A 394 -6.81 3.69 -7.68
N ARG A 395 -6.51 4.96 -7.92
CA ARG A 395 -6.30 5.52 -9.26
C ARG A 395 -5.11 4.85 -9.97
N GLU A 396 -4.00 4.66 -9.29
CA GLU A 396 -2.82 3.98 -9.82
C GLU A 396 -3.07 2.49 -10.05
N ASN A 397 -3.83 1.83 -9.15
CA ASN A 397 -4.24 0.45 -9.36
C ASN A 397 -5.15 0.31 -10.59
N GLU A 398 -6.14 1.18 -10.78
CA GLU A 398 -7.00 1.18 -11.96
C GLU A 398 -6.19 1.37 -13.25
N MET A 399 -5.24 2.31 -13.26
CA MET A 399 -4.33 2.50 -14.38
C MET A 399 -3.48 1.25 -14.64
N LEU A 400 -2.91 0.64 -13.58
CA LEU A 400 -2.08 -0.55 -13.71
C LEU A 400 -2.84 -1.72 -14.31
N LEU A 401 -4.05 -2.01 -13.81
CA LEU A 401 -4.89 -3.08 -14.35
C LEU A 401 -5.25 -2.83 -15.81
N SER A 402 -5.57 -1.60 -16.17
CA SER A 402 -5.85 -1.23 -17.55
C SER A 402 -4.60 -1.36 -18.45
N ILE A 403 -3.41 -0.94 -17.99
CA ILE A 403 -2.15 -1.14 -18.74
C ILE A 403 -1.89 -2.63 -18.98
N LEU A 404 -2.11 -3.49 -17.98
CA LEU A 404 -1.88 -4.93 -18.10
C LEU A 404 -2.86 -5.58 -19.10
N LYS A 405 -4.14 -5.25 -19.06
CA LYS A 405 -5.14 -5.76 -19.99
C LYS A 405 -4.87 -5.36 -21.45
N HIS A 406 -4.39 -4.15 -21.67
CA HIS A 406 -4.18 -3.61 -23.01
C HIS A 406 -2.80 -3.96 -23.60
N GLN A 407 -2.26 -5.12 -23.29
CA GLN A 407 -1.02 -5.63 -23.91
C GLN A 407 -1.25 -6.39 -25.23
N ASP A 408 -2.49 -6.72 -25.58
CA ASP A 408 -2.82 -7.37 -26.84
C ASP A 408 -2.72 -6.40 -28.03
N ILE A 409 -2.60 -6.97 -29.23
CA ILE A 409 -2.42 -6.28 -30.53
C ILE A 409 -3.67 -5.51 -30.94
N THR A 410 -4.83 -5.88 -30.42
CA THR A 410 -6.09 -5.16 -30.66
C THR A 410 -5.99 -3.73 -30.17
N ASN A 411 -6.41 -2.80 -30.98
CA ASN A 411 -6.47 -1.37 -30.62
C ASN A 411 -7.18 -1.22 -29.27
N LEU A 412 -6.72 -0.25 -28.47
CA LEU A 412 -7.52 0.25 -27.36
C LEU A 412 -8.88 0.65 -27.93
N ASN A 413 -9.81 -0.30 -27.95
CA ASN A 413 -11.16 0.00 -28.34
C ASN A 413 -11.74 0.91 -27.26
N ALA A 414 -12.08 2.14 -27.67
CA ALA A 414 -12.84 3.07 -26.83
C ALA A 414 -14.14 2.42 -26.30
N ASP A 415 -14.50 1.27 -26.81
CA ASP A 415 -15.67 0.47 -26.46
C ASP A 415 -15.46 -0.49 -25.27
N GLU A 416 -14.23 -0.73 -24.82
CA GLU A 416 -14.03 -1.54 -23.62
C GLU A 416 -14.55 -0.83 -22.38
N ARG A 417 -15.51 -1.47 -21.72
CA ARG A 417 -16.25 -0.93 -20.56
C ARG A 417 -15.31 -0.38 -19.48
N GLU A 418 -14.23 -1.08 -19.20
CA GLU A 418 -13.28 -0.73 -18.13
C GLU A 418 -12.42 0.49 -18.50
N TYR A 419 -12.03 0.65 -19.75
CA TYR A 419 -11.29 1.82 -20.20
C TYR A 419 -12.15 3.09 -20.23
N ARG A 420 -13.45 2.96 -20.59
CA ARG A 420 -14.41 4.07 -20.56
C ARG A 420 -14.68 4.62 -19.16
N HIS A 421 -14.54 3.79 -18.13
CA HIS A 421 -14.73 4.23 -16.73
C HIS A 421 -13.59 5.08 -16.20
N LEU A 422 -12.44 5.08 -16.87
CA LEU A 422 -11.33 5.94 -16.48
C LEU A 422 -11.64 7.40 -16.86
N ASP A 423 -11.22 8.32 -15.99
CA ASP A 423 -11.16 9.75 -16.33
C ASP A 423 -10.40 9.95 -17.65
N PRO A 424 -10.86 10.80 -18.59
CA PRO A 424 -10.21 11.03 -19.88
C PRO A 424 -8.72 11.33 -19.80
N ALA A 425 -8.29 12.08 -18.79
CA ALA A 425 -6.86 12.35 -18.56
C ALA A 425 -6.08 11.08 -18.22
N LEU A 426 -6.72 10.11 -17.52
CA LEU A 426 -6.11 8.81 -17.23
C LEU A 426 -6.09 7.90 -18.44
N GLN A 427 -7.12 7.94 -19.28
CA GLN A 427 -7.16 7.16 -20.53
C GLN A 427 -5.92 7.45 -21.39
N VAL A 428 -5.58 8.73 -21.58
CA VAL A 428 -4.38 9.12 -22.33
C VAL A 428 -3.10 8.62 -21.69
N ARG A 429 -2.98 8.71 -20.35
CA ARG A 429 -1.81 8.22 -19.62
C ARG A 429 -1.67 6.70 -19.76
N VAL A 430 -2.75 5.94 -19.56
CA VAL A 430 -2.78 4.48 -19.73
C VAL A 430 -2.39 4.10 -21.16
N ALA A 431 -2.95 4.75 -22.17
CA ALA A 431 -2.64 4.48 -23.57
C ALA A 431 -1.14 4.68 -23.87
N LYS A 432 -0.53 5.77 -23.36
CA LYS A 432 0.91 6.04 -23.51
C LYS A 432 1.76 4.97 -22.83
N LEU A 433 1.42 4.57 -21.61
CA LEU A 433 2.18 3.56 -20.86
C LEU A 433 2.03 2.16 -21.47
N ALA A 434 0.82 1.79 -21.91
CA ALA A 434 0.60 0.54 -22.63
C ALA A 434 1.36 0.49 -23.96
N ALA A 435 1.38 1.59 -24.72
CA ALA A 435 2.13 1.70 -25.97
C ALA A 435 3.64 1.49 -25.75
N ILE A 436 4.20 2.14 -24.72
CA ILE A 436 5.63 1.97 -24.36
C ILE A 436 5.92 0.51 -24.02
N LEU A 437 5.07 -0.11 -23.19
CA LEU A 437 5.26 -1.51 -22.76
C LEU A 437 5.14 -2.48 -23.95
N ARG A 438 4.18 -2.28 -24.86
CA ARG A 438 4.04 -3.07 -26.11
C ARG A 438 5.29 -2.98 -26.99
N LEU A 439 5.82 -1.77 -27.21
CA LEU A 439 7.06 -1.59 -27.98
C LEU A 439 8.22 -2.32 -27.30
N ALA A 440 8.38 -2.15 -25.99
CA ALA A 440 9.47 -2.78 -25.23
C ALA A 440 9.39 -4.32 -25.28
N ASN A 441 8.18 -4.88 -25.15
CA ASN A 441 7.93 -6.31 -25.22
C ASN A 441 8.23 -6.87 -26.61
N SER A 442 7.90 -6.15 -27.68
CA SER A 442 8.19 -6.51 -29.07
C SER A 442 9.69 -6.70 -29.33
N LEU A 443 10.56 -5.95 -28.63
CA LEU A 443 12.02 -6.03 -28.82
C LEU A 443 12.63 -7.36 -28.29
N ASP A 444 11.89 -8.16 -27.57
CA ASP A 444 12.30 -9.52 -27.18
C ASP A 444 11.17 -10.54 -27.44
N ALA A 445 10.47 -10.38 -28.56
CA ALA A 445 9.34 -11.23 -28.95
C ALA A 445 9.69 -12.73 -29.00
N SER A 446 10.91 -13.08 -29.37
CA SER A 446 11.40 -14.46 -29.35
C SER A 446 11.76 -14.97 -27.95
N ARG A 447 11.77 -14.12 -26.92
CA ARG A 447 12.23 -14.41 -25.54
C ARG A 447 13.66 -14.96 -25.46
N LYS A 448 14.50 -14.67 -26.47
CA LYS A 448 15.88 -15.14 -26.58
C LYS A 448 16.94 -14.08 -26.27
N GLN A 449 16.53 -12.92 -25.77
CA GLN A 449 17.39 -11.80 -25.39
C GLN A 449 18.45 -11.48 -26.47
N LYS A 450 18.00 -11.40 -27.74
CA LYS A 450 18.89 -11.16 -28.88
C LYS A 450 19.45 -9.74 -28.93
N ILE A 451 18.71 -8.76 -28.36
CA ILE A 451 19.09 -7.34 -28.34
C ILE A 451 19.83 -7.04 -27.04
N SER A 452 21.08 -6.57 -27.15
CA SER A 452 21.92 -6.26 -26.00
C SER A 452 21.75 -4.82 -25.50
N LYS A 453 21.44 -3.87 -26.39
CA LYS A 453 21.31 -2.45 -26.10
C LYS A 453 20.32 -1.79 -27.03
N ILE A 454 19.58 -0.81 -26.51
CA ILE A 454 18.79 0.12 -27.32
C ILE A 454 19.26 1.55 -27.11
N VAL A 455 19.07 2.38 -28.13
CA VAL A 455 19.23 3.83 -28.07
C VAL A 455 18.01 4.45 -28.73
N VAL A 456 17.33 5.34 -28.00
CA VAL A 456 16.13 6.01 -28.46
C VAL A 456 16.47 7.46 -28.78
N SER A 457 16.19 7.88 -30.00
CA SER A 457 16.33 9.28 -30.45
C SER A 457 14.97 9.80 -30.95
N ILE A 458 14.65 11.04 -30.60
CA ILE A 458 13.46 11.74 -31.03
C ILE A 458 13.93 12.99 -31.74
N LYS A 459 13.60 13.13 -33.01
CA LYS A 459 13.93 14.26 -33.85
C LYS A 459 12.91 14.41 -34.98
N ASP A 460 12.52 15.63 -35.30
CA ASP A 460 11.66 15.97 -36.46
C ASP A 460 10.37 15.09 -36.52
N GLU A 461 9.64 14.99 -35.41
CA GLU A 461 8.42 14.17 -35.25
C GLU A 461 8.63 12.67 -35.56
N GLN A 462 9.86 12.19 -35.39
CA GLN A 462 10.18 10.78 -35.53
C GLN A 462 10.91 10.25 -34.29
N MET A 463 10.49 9.07 -33.83
CA MET A 463 11.22 8.31 -32.80
C MET A 463 11.92 7.13 -33.47
N LEU A 464 13.23 7.10 -33.38
CA LEU A 464 14.03 5.98 -33.87
C LEU A 464 14.60 5.19 -32.70
N ILE A 465 14.25 3.89 -32.63
CA ILE A 465 14.77 2.92 -31.68
C ILE A 465 15.88 2.14 -32.38
N THR A 466 17.15 2.47 -32.11
CA THR A 466 18.30 1.75 -32.62
C THR A 466 18.65 0.61 -31.69
N VAL A 467 18.54 -0.63 -32.19
CA VAL A 467 18.82 -1.84 -31.44
C VAL A 467 20.16 -2.43 -31.83
N THR A 468 20.96 -2.89 -30.87
CA THR A 468 22.26 -3.53 -31.11
C THR A 468 22.10 -5.05 -30.99
N SER A 469 22.34 -5.78 -32.08
CA SER A 469 22.27 -7.24 -32.12
C SER A 469 23.15 -7.80 -33.25
N LYS A 470 23.79 -8.98 -33.00
CA LYS A 470 24.46 -9.80 -34.01
C LYS A 470 23.53 -10.87 -34.62
N ARG A 471 22.35 -11.05 -34.03
CA ARG A 471 21.39 -12.10 -34.41
C ARG A 471 20.33 -11.56 -35.37
N ASP A 472 19.65 -12.46 -36.04
CA ASP A 472 18.47 -12.13 -36.83
C ASP A 472 17.33 -11.68 -35.93
N LEU A 473 16.72 -10.55 -36.29
CA LEU A 473 15.62 -9.89 -35.57
C LEU A 473 14.33 -9.87 -36.39
N THR A 474 14.15 -10.77 -37.35
CA THR A 474 12.96 -10.78 -38.22
C THR A 474 11.68 -10.89 -37.40
N LEU A 475 11.62 -11.77 -36.38
CA LEU A 475 10.46 -11.91 -35.52
C LEU A 475 10.21 -10.65 -34.68
N GLU A 476 11.26 -10.11 -34.04
CA GLU A 476 11.17 -8.89 -33.23
C GLU A 476 10.67 -7.71 -34.07
N ARG A 477 11.16 -7.58 -35.32
CA ARG A 477 10.74 -6.52 -36.26
C ARG A 477 9.27 -6.68 -36.61
N TRP A 478 8.84 -7.87 -36.99
CA TRP A 478 7.48 -8.16 -37.37
C TRP A 478 6.49 -7.87 -36.22
N VAL A 479 6.82 -8.28 -34.99
CA VAL A 479 5.98 -7.99 -33.81
C VAL A 479 5.99 -6.50 -33.49
N PHE A 480 7.15 -5.82 -33.65
CA PHE A 480 7.26 -4.38 -33.45
C PHE A 480 6.35 -3.60 -34.42
N GLU A 481 6.38 -3.93 -35.71
CA GLU A 481 5.55 -3.31 -36.74
C GLU A 481 4.04 -3.50 -36.49
N LYS A 482 3.64 -4.62 -35.88
CA LYS A 482 2.25 -4.82 -35.43
C LYS A 482 1.86 -3.96 -34.25
N ASN A 483 2.78 -3.63 -33.36
CA ASN A 483 2.51 -2.90 -32.11
C ASN A 483 2.76 -1.40 -32.20
N VAL A 484 3.38 -0.91 -33.28
CA VAL A 484 3.78 0.49 -33.42
C VAL A 484 2.60 1.45 -33.55
N ASN A 485 1.48 1.00 -34.14
CA ASN A 485 0.33 1.86 -34.47
C ASN A 485 -0.22 2.61 -33.25
N LEU A 486 -0.38 1.91 -32.10
CA LEU A 486 -0.85 2.57 -30.88
C LEU A 486 0.13 3.66 -30.43
N ALA A 487 1.43 3.39 -30.48
CA ALA A 487 2.44 4.36 -30.07
C ALA A 487 2.49 5.56 -31.01
N GLU A 488 2.40 5.35 -32.33
CA GLU A 488 2.29 6.46 -33.31
C GLU A 488 1.06 7.32 -33.05
N ALA A 489 -0.10 6.69 -32.80
CA ALA A 489 -1.34 7.41 -32.52
C ALA A 489 -1.27 8.25 -31.24
N VAL A 490 -0.75 7.70 -30.12
CA VAL A 490 -0.76 8.40 -28.83
C VAL A 490 0.36 9.42 -28.67
N PHE A 491 1.46 9.29 -29.43
CA PHE A 491 2.58 10.22 -29.40
C PHE A 491 2.60 11.20 -30.58
N GLY A 492 1.77 10.97 -31.59
CA GLY A 492 1.67 11.85 -32.77
C GLY A 492 2.94 11.90 -33.62
N MET A 493 3.74 10.82 -33.66
CA MET A 493 5.01 10.78 -34.37
C MET A 493 5.23 9.42 -35.03
N LYS A 494 6.03 9.37 -36.10
CA LYS A 494 6.46 8.11 -36.70
C LYS A 494 7.49 7.41 -35.85
N ILE A 495 7.35 6.09 -35.70
CA ILE A 495 8.22 5.27 -34.84
C ILE A 495 8.82 4.12 -35.64
N ALA A 496 10.15 4.03 -35.65
CA ALA A 496 10.86 2.99 -36.43
C ALA A 496 11.93 2.28 -35.60
N MET A 497 12.16 1.01 -35.93
CA MET A 497 13.23 0.21 -35.38
C MET A 497 14.36 0.06 -36.40
N LYS A 498 15.62 0.36 -36.01
CA LYS A 498 16.82 0.17 -36.85
C LYS A 498 17.80 -0.75 -36.14
N GLN A 499 18.25 -1.79 -36.84
CA GLN A 499 19.29 -2.68 -36.31
C GLN A 499 20.69 -2.12 -36.61
N LYS A 500 21.52 -2.09 -35.57
CA LYS A 500 22.98 -1.88 -35.69
C LYS A 500 23.68 -3.19 -35.34
N ARG A 501 24.55 -3.69 -36.22
CA ARG A 501 25.39 -4.85 -35.91
C ARG A 501 26.37 -4.47 -34.81
N GLY A 502 26.35 -5.19 -33.70
CA GLY A 502 27.35 -5.03 -32.63
C GLY A 502 28.72 -5.44 -33.12
N LYS A 503 29.75 -4.78 -32.57
CA LYS A 503 31.13 -5.23 -32.75
C LYS A 503 31.38 -6.61 -32.14
#